data_b9c2ae7f0ba86f9a734c85910090fb03
#
_entry.id   b9c2ae7f0ba86f9a734c85910090fb03
#
_cell.length_a   1.000
_cell.length_b   1.000
_cell.length_c   1.000
_cell.angle_alpha   90.00
_cell.angle_beta   90.00
_cell.angle_gamma   90.00
#
_symmetry.space_group_name_H-M   'P 1'
#
loop_
_entity.id
_entity.type
_entity.pdbx_description
1 polymer ?
#
loop_
_entity_poly.entity_id
_entity_poly.type
_entity_poly.pdbx_seq_one_letter_code
_entity_poly.pdbx_strand_id
1 'polypeptide(L)'
;MIRKHNFRTLTEIFEYSTSTFPRREVSSFVEGGQQYTYAQFRDKCENLSRLLSTFGIGAYDKVAILSENMPNWAIAFFATTAYGRISVPMLQELSSNEITNILNHSESKAIFVSKKQLHKLDESVMEHLNLVIDIETFKFIKVKDTSYTCDGRVTMPTPLDTAAIIYTSGTTGNAKGVMLCHRNFCANVLEAWKAYKVRKKDVFMSILPIAHTYEMSIGMLYPFSTGAKVYYLQKMPTPSVLIKSLKMVRPTVMLSVPLIIEKIYKSSVLPTIESSKFLQYLQKNIPWLLHFLVGIKLKKTFGGRIGFFGIGGAKLDPVVEDFLKKVRFPYAIGYGLTETAPLICNASPFKTHVGSTGIAAYGVQIRLHDVNPVTGLGELVVKGNNVMLGYYKDYNRTKEVLSKDGWFHTGDLASVDSKGRYYIKGRMGTVIIGASGENIYPEEIESVINNIESVNESLVVQRAGNLVALVVFNENVIDWNLEGEDKFITDLEEKKKAILEKVNASVNKFSKINSVEIQKEPFIKTATHKIKRFLYEKKQIEKA
;
A
#
# COMPACT_ATOMS: atom_id res chain seq x y z
N MET A 1 3.02 20.55 -28.30
CA MET A 1 3.99 20.41 -27.20
C MET A 1 3.24 19.88 -25.98
N ILE A 2 3.41 18.59 -25.64
CA ILE A 2 2.78 18.00 -24.44
C ILE A 2 3.33 18.76 -23.23
N ARG A 3 2.46 19.43 -22.46
CA ARG A 3 2.86 20.07 -21.19
C ARG A 3 3.43 18.98 -20.30
N LYS A 4 4.69 19.11 -19.86
CA LYS A 4 5.41 18.13 -19.04
C LYS A 4 4.47 17.50 -17.98
N HIS A 5 4.33 16.16 -18.04
CA HIS A 5 3.54 15.32 -17.12
C HIS A 5 2.01 15.49 -17.15
N ASN A 6 1.44 16.18 -18.14
CA ASN A 6 0.00 16.24 -18.33
C ASN A 6 -0.45 15.22 -19.37
N PHE A 7 -0.19 13.95 -19.08
CA PHE A 7 -0.59 12.81 -19.89
C PHE A 7 -2.09 12.51 -19.71
N ARG A 8 -2.71 11.92 -20.70
CA ARG A 8 -4.12 11.49 -20.66
C ARG A 8 -4.27 9.98 -20.66
N THR A 9 -3.27 9.26 -21.23
CA THR A 9 -3.25 7.80 -21.30
C THR A 9 -1.88 7.23 -20.88
N LEU A 10 -1.87 5.96 -20.47
CA LEU A 10 -0.61 5.23 -20.21
C LEU A 10 0.23 5.07 -21.49
N THR A 11 -0.43 5.03 -22.66
CA THR A 11 0.25 5.04 -23.95
C THR A 11 1.03 6.34 -24.16
N GLU A 12 0.46 7.50 -23.82
CA GLU A 12 1.17 8.78 -23.89
C GLU A 12 2.38 8.80 -22.94
N ILE A 13 2.28 8.22 -21.74
CA ILE A 13 3.43 8.06 -20.81
C ILE A 13 4.50 7.17 -21.44
N PHE A 14 4.10 6.02 -21.98
CA PHE A 14 5.00 5.06 -22.61
C PHE A 14 5.74 5.67 -23.80
N GLU A 15 5.03 6.24 -24.75
CA GLU A 15 5.60 6.86 -25.95
C GLU A 15 6.53 8.03 -25.61
N TYR A 16 6.09 8.93 -24.73
CA TYR A 16 6.91 10.06 -24.29
C TYR A 16 8.21 9.59 -23.64
N SER A 17 8.13 8.63 -22.72
CA SER A 17 9.28 8.23 -21.92
C SER A 17 10.30 7.47 -22.74
N THR A 18 9.85 6.54 -23.58
CA THR A 18 10.72 5.72 -24.44
C THR A 18 11.39 6.54 -25.54
N SER A 19 10.71 7.56 -26.08
CA SER A 19 11.29 8.48 -27.06
C SER A 19 12.22 9.54 -26.45
N THR A 20 11.90 10.01 -25.22
CA THR A 20 12.67 11.08 -24.56
C THR A 20 13.95 10.56 -23.91
N PHE A 21 13.92 9.33 -23.39
CA PHE A 21 15.03 8.75 -22.61
C PHE A 21 15.61 7.45 -23.18
N PRO A 22 15.74 7.24 -24.50
CA PRO A 22 15.97 5.93 -25.11
C PRO A 22 17.22 5.20 -24.57
N ARG A 23 18.28 5.94 -24.25
CA ARG A 23 19.57 5.39 -23.79
C ARG A 23 19.66 5.22 -22.27
N ARG A 24 18.67 5.69 -21.52
CA ARG A 24 18.69 5.57 -20.05
C ARG A 24 18.17 4.21 -19.61
N GLU A 25 18.64 3.75 -18.47
CA GLU A 25 18.12 2.54 -17.84
C GLU A 25 16.79 2.83 -17.14
N VAL A 26 15.79 1.98 -17.35
CA VAL A 26 14.47 2.06 -16.71
C VAL A 26 14.55 1.49 -15.31
N SER A 27 15.02 0.26 -15.20
CA SER A 27 15.02 -0.50 -13.95
C SER A 27 16.06 -1.62 -13.96
N SER A 28 16.42 -2.11 -12.77
CA SER A 28 17.23 -3.30 -12.59
C SER A 28 16.98 -3.90 -11.21
N PHE A 29 17.49 -5.12 -10.97
CA PHE A 29 17.60 -5.62 -9.62
C PHE A 29 18.74 -4.94 -8.86
N VAL A 30 18.65 -4.93 -7.52
CA VAL A 30 19.70 -4.37 -6.64
C VAL A 30 21.02 -5.14 -6.81
N GLU A 31 20.95 -6.46 -6.93
CA GLU A 31 22.12 -7.35 -7.05
C GLU A 31 22.60 -7.51 -8.50
N GLY A 32 22.02 -6.73 -9.44
CA GLY A 32 22.31 -6.84 -10.88
C GLY A 32 21.44 -7.89 -11.57
N GLY A 33 21.74 -8.18 -12.85
CA GLY A 33 20.98 -9.11 -13.68
C GLY A 33 20.14 -8.40 -14.73
N GLN A 34 18.82 -8.61 -14.72
CA GLN A 34 17.93 -7.98 -15.71
C GLN A 34 17.95 -6.46 -15.59
N GLN A 35 18.32 -5.82 -16.67
CA GLN A 35 18.25 -4.36 -16.82
C GLN A 35 17.95 -4.01 -18.27
N TYR A 36 17.21 -2.93 -18.47
CA TYR A 36 16.82 -2.49 -19.81
C TYR A 36 16.94 -0.99 -19.93
N THR A 37 17.43 -0.54 -21.08
CA THR A 37 17.25 0.85 -21.50
C THR A 37 15.79 1.08 -21.91
N TYR A 38 15.37 2.35 -21.97
CA TYR A 38 14.00 2.68 -22.44
C TYR A 38 13.75 2.20 -23.87
N ALA A 39 14.78 2.21 -24.75
CA ALA A 39 14.65 1.64 -26.09
C ALA A 39 14.39 0.13 -26.05
N GLN A 40 15.23 -0.62 -25.33
CA GLN A 40 15.06 -2.07 -25.16
C GLN A 40 13.71 -2.42 -24.48
N PHE A 41 13.29 -1.61 -23.53
CA PHE A 41 11.99 -1.74 -22.87
C PHE A 41 10.85 -1.59 -23.88
N ARG A 42 10.92 -0.57 -24.75
CA ARG A 42 9.95 -0.36 -25.84
C ARG A 42 9.87 -1.59 -26.73
N ASP A 43 11.01 -2.05 -27.26
CA ASP A 43 11.06 -3.21 -28.18
C ASP A 43 10.41 -4.45 -27.56
N LYS A 44 10.68 -4.68 -26.25
CA LYS A 44 10.08 -5.82 -25.54
C LYS A 44 8.55 -5.66 -25.38
N CYS A 45 8.07 -4.47 -25.03
CA CYS A 45 6.63 -4.22 -24.93
C CYS A 45 5.91 -4.40 -26.27
N GLU A 46 6.47 -3.89 -27.35
CA GLU A 46 5.91 -4.02 -28.71
C GLU A 46 5.89 -5.50 -29.15
N ASN A 47 6.97 -6.25 -28.91
CA ASN A 47 7.04 -7.66 -29.24
C ASN A 47 6.02 -8.48 -28.46
N LEU A 48 5.90 -8.25 -27.14
CA LEU A 48 4.90 -8.93 -26.32
C LEU A 48 3.47 -8.55 -26.70
N SER A 49 3.21 -7.29 -27.02
CA SER A 49 1.89 -6.87 -27.49
C SER A 49 1.49 -7.57 -28.79
N ARG A 50 2.43 -7.67 -29.77
CA ARG A 50 2.21 -8.44 -31.01
C ARG A 50 1.94 -9.92 -30.73
N LEU A 51 2.74 -10.50 -29.82
CA LEU A 51 2.54 -11.87 -29.38
C LEU A 51 1.13 -12.10 -28.80
N LEU A 52 0.67 -11.26 -27.88
CA LEU A 52 -0.68 -11.35 -27.33
C LEU A 52 -1.75 -11.29 -28.44
N SER A 53 -1.57 -10.41 -29.43
CA SER A 53 -2.48 -10.33 -30.58
C SER A 53 -2.50 -11.63 -31.40
N THR A 54 -1.33 -12.24 -31.65
CA THR A 54 -1.25 -13.52 -32.41
C THR A 54 -2.05 -14.63 -31.75
N PHE A 55 -2.18 -14.60 -30.42
CA PHE A 55 -2.97 -15.58 -29.66
C PHE A 55 -4.39 -15.11 -29.35
N GLY A 56 -4.93 -14.21 -30.14
CA GLY A 56 -6.32 -13.80 -30.06
C GLY A 56 -6.67 -12.92 -28.86
N ILE A 57 -5.68 -12.26 -28.26
CA ILE A 57 -5.89 -11.34 -27.15
C ILE A 57 -5.87 -9.92 -27.69
N GLY A 58 -7.04 -9.35 -27.89
CA GLY A 58 -7.26 -8.04 -28.52
C GLY A 58 -7.56 -6.92 -27.52
N ALA A 59 -8.07 -5.80 -28.05
CA ALA A 59 -8.49 -4.68 -27.23
C ALA A 59 -9.56 -5.08 -26.20
N TYR A 60 -9.49 -4.49 -25.00
CA TYR A 60 -10.36 -4.74 -23.85
C TYR A 60 -10.25 -6.14 -23.22
N ASP A 61 -9.49 -7.05 -23.82
CA ASP A 61 -9.22 -8.33 -23.18
C ASP A 61 -8.35 -8.15 -21.93
N LYS A 62 -8.58 -9.00 -20.93
CA LYS A 62 -7.90 -8.93 -19.65
C LYS A 62 -6.69 -9.85 -19.66
N VAL A 63 -5.56 -9.29 -19.20
CA VAL A 63 -4.29 -10.00 -19.04
C VAL A 63 -3.84 -9.87 -17.59
N ALA A 64 -3.74 -10.99 -16.91
CA ALA A 64 -3.34 -11.05 -15.50
C ALA A 64 -1.81 -10.96 -15.34
N ILE A 65 -1.36 -10.44 -14.20
CA ILE A 65 0.03 -10.43 -13.79
C ILE A 65 0.12 -10.92 -12.35
N LEU A 66 0.80 -12.06 -12.13
CA LEU A 66 1.02 -12.66 -10.81
C LEU A 66 2.53 -12.89 -10.60
N SER A 67 3.18 -11.96 -9.92
CA SER A 67 4.63 -12.01 -9.77
C SER A 67 5.12 -11.09 -8.65
N GLU A 68 6.31 -11.37 -8.16
CA GLU A 68 7.12 -10.47 -7.37
C GLU A 68 7.54 -9.24 -8.18
N ASN A 69 8.03 -8.21 -7.45
CA ASN A 69 8.58 -7.01 -8.08
C ASN A 69 9.82 -7.38 -8.92
N MET A 70 9.79 -7.03 -10.21
CA MET A 70 10.92 -7.23 -11.12
C MET A 70 10.87 -6.29 -12.33
N PRO A 71 11.98 -6.08 -13.05
CA PRO A 71 11.99 -5.26 -14.26
C PRO A 71 10.96 -5.67 -15.32
N ASN A 72 10.74 -6.97 -15.49
CA ASN A 72 9.79 -7.50 -16.48
C ASN A 72 8.32 -7.24 -16.11
N TRP A 73 8.01 -6.95 -14.84
CA TRP A 73 6.65 -6.62 -14.42
C TRP A 73 6.10 -5.38 -15.15
N ALA A 74 6.91 -4.32 -15.20
CA ALA A 74 6.53 -3.09 -15.92
C ALA A 74 6.40 -3.34 -17.43
N ILE A 75 7.21 -4.22 -18.00
CA ILE A 75 7.12 -4.61 -19.42
C ILE A 75 5.78 -5.31 -19.69
N ALA A 76 5.41 -6.31 -18.87
CA ALA A 76 4.13 -7.00 -18.98
C ALA A 76 2.95 -6.03 -18.84
N PHE A 77 3.02 -5.09 -17.89
CA PHE A 77 1.99 -4.08 -17.67
C PHE A 77 1.81 -3.15 -18.89
N PHE A 78 2.91 -2.58 -19.42
CA PHE A 78 2.83 -1.69 -20.58
C PHE A 78 2.52 -2.43 -21.89
N ALA A 79 3.02 -3.67 -22.09
CA ALA A 79 2.65 -4.50 -23.24
C ALA A 79 1.15 -4.81 -23.28
N THR A 80 0.51 -4.78 -22.12
CA THR A 80 -0.94 -4.92 -21.98
C THR A 80 -1.64 -3.57 -22.19
N THR A 81 -1.37 -2.60 -21.31
CA THR A 81 -2.18 -1.39 -21.18
C THR A 81 -1.93 -0.35 -22.26
N ALA A 82 -0.69 -0.21 -22.74
CA ALA A 82 -0.38 0.78 -23.78
C ALA A 82 -1.01 0.44 -25.14
N TYR A 83 -1.55 -0.75 -25.31
CA TYR A 83 -2.14 -1.27 -26.54
C TYR A 83 -3.63 -1.63 -26.41
N GLY A 84 -4.31 -1.02 -25.45
CA GLY A 84 -5.77 -1.10 -25.29
C GLY A 84 -6.30 -2.35 -24.62
N ARG A 85 -5.43 -3.18 -24.01
CA ARG A 85 -5.84 -4.32 -23.17
C ARG A 85 -5.92 -3.88 -21.71
N ILE A 86 -6.59 -4.68 -20.88
CA ILE A 86 -6.80 -4.41 -19.46
C ILE A 86 -5.88 -5.29 -18.62
N SER A 87 -5.07 -4.69 -17.77
CA SER A 87 -4.24 -5.43 -16.83
C SER A 87 -5.03 -5.84 -15.59
N VAL A 88 -4.79 -7.07 -15.12
CA VAL A 88 -5.32 -7.59 -13.84
C VAL A 88 -4.13 -7.95 -12.94
N PRO A 89 -3.52 -6.95 -12.27
CA PRO A 89 -2.41 -7.19 -11.37
C PRO A 89 -2.90 -7.86 -10.09
N MET A 90 -2.19 -8.91 -9.68
CA MET A 90 -2.48 -9.69 -8.49
C MET A 90 -1.32 -9.66 -7.51
N LEU A 91 -1.64 -9.57 -6.21
CA LEU A 91 -0.65 -9.63 -5.15
C LEU A 91 -0.11 -11.07 -5.01
N GLN A 92 1.19 -11.18 -4.79
CA GLN A 92 1.87 -12.47 -4.62
C GLN A 92 1.43 -13.22 -3.35
N GLU A 93 0.87 -12.52 -2.37
CA GLU A 93 0.39 -13.07 -1.09
C GLU A 93 -1.00 -13.71 -1.18
N LEU A 94 -1.69 -13.58 -2.32
CA LEU A 94 -2.98 -14.22 -2.54
C LEU A 94 -2.85 -15.74 -2.52
N SER A 95 -3.86 -16.41 -1.96
CA SER A 95 -4.01 -17.86 -1.98
C SER A 95 -4.43 -18.37 -3.38
N SER A 96 -4.26 -19.66 -3.66
CA SER A 96 -4.71 -20.27 -4.92
C SER A 96 -6.19 -20.02 -5.17
N ASN A 97 -7.05 -20.18 -4.16
CA ASN A 97 -8.49 -19.95 -4.29
C ASN A 97 -8.81 -18.48 -4.65
N GLU A 98 -8.14 -17.51 -4.02
CA GLU A 98 -8.33 -16.09 -4.35
C GLU A 98 -7.87 -15.78 -5.78
N ILE A 99 -6.75 -16.36 -6.22
CA ILE A 99 -6.23 -16.22 -7.59
C ILE A 99 -7.22 -16.81 -8.60
N THR A 100 -7.70 -18.05 -8.36
CA THR A 100 -8.72 -18.72 -9.18
C THR A 100 -9.98 -17.86 -9.31
N ASN A 101 -10.48 -17.35 -8.20
CA ASN A 101 -11.67 -16.49 -8.19
C ASN A 101 -11.46 -15.20 -8.99
N ILE A 102 -10.27 -14.57 -8.87
CA ILE A 102 -9.94 -13.35 -9.62
C ILE A 102 -9.85 -13.64 -11.12
N LEU A 103 -9.17 -14.71 -11.52
CA LEU A 103 -9.03 -15.08 -12.94
C LEU A 103 -10.38 -15.37 -13.59
N ASN A 104 -11.24 -16.12 -12.90
CA ASN A 104 -12.58 -16.45 -13.37
C ASN A 104 -13.49 -15.20 -13.42
N HIS A 105 -13.51 -14.39 -12.35
CA HIS A 105 -14.35 -13.19 -12.29
C HIS A 105 -13.91 -12.14 -13.30
N SER A 106 -12.60 -11.93 -13.47
CA SER A 106 -12.05 -10.98 -14.45
C SER A 106 -12.18 -11.47 -15.90
N GLU A 107 -12.39 -12.78 -16.12
CA GLU A 107 -12.35 -13.40 -17.44
C GLU A 107 -11.03 -13.13 -18.16
N SER A 108 -9.92 -13.26 -17.42
CA SER A 108 -8.58 -13.05 -17.99
C SER A 108 -8.28 -14.11 -19.05
N LYS A 109 -7.80 -13.67 -20.22
CA LYS A 109 -7.45 -14.57 -21.34
C LYS A 109 -5.99 -15.02 -21.29
N ALA A 110 -5.12 -14.27 -20.64
CA ALA A 110 -3.72 -14.62 -20.46
C ALA A 110 -3.22 -14.22 -19.07
N ILE A 111 -2.11 -14.84 -18.67
CA ILE A 111 -1.41 -14.50 -17.45
C ILE A 111 0.10 -14.49 -17.66
N PHE A 112 0.75 -13.45 -17.13
CA PHE A 112 2.17 -13.43 -16.85
C PHE A 112 2.39 -13.89 -15.41
N VAL A 113 3.12 -14.98 -15.22
CA VAL A 113 3.33 -15.58 -13.90
C VAL A 113 4.81 -15.84 -13.64
N SER A 114 5.29 -15.58 -12.41
CA SER A 114 6.65 -15.96 -12.02
C SER A 114 6.72 -17.44 -11.64
N LYS A 115 7.91 -18.03 -11.75
CA LYS A 115 8.13 -19.43 -11.35
C LYS A 115 7.73 -19.69 -9.89
N LYS A 116 7.96 -18.72 -9.02
CA LYS A 116 7.59 -18.81 -7.59
C LYS A 116 6.09 -18.87 -7.36
N GLN A 117 5.30 -18.28 -8.24
CA GLN A 117 3.84 -18.21 -8.08
C GLN A 117 3.10 -19.28 -8.91
N LEU A 118 3.78 -19.93 -9.84
CA LEU A 118 3.18 -20.89 -10.78
C LEU A 118 2.42 -22.01 -10.07
N HIS A 119 2.93 -22.49 -8.94
CA HIS A 119 2.29 -23.55 -8.15
C HIS A 119 0.92 -23.16 -7.57
N LYS A 120 0.54 -21.90 -7.63
CA LYS A 120 -0.78 -21.40 -7.18
C LYS A 120 -1.84 -21.45 -8.27
N LEU A 121 -1.46 -21.73 -9.51
CA LEU A 121 -2.41 -21.87 -10.62
C LEU A 121 -2.87 -23.31 -10.73
N ASP A 122 -4.16 -23.55 -10.48
CA ASP A 122 -4.77 -24.85 -10.66
C ASP A 122 -4.87 -25.20 -12.16
N GLU A 123 -4.80 -26.49 -12.51
CA GLU A 123 -4.90 -26.95 -13.90
C GLU A 123 -6.21 -26.49 -14.57
N SER A 124 -7.33 -26.57 -13.84
CA SER A 124 -8.64 -26.14 -14.34
C SER A 124 -8.68 -24.68 -14.75
N VAL A 125 -8.00 -23.80 -14.02
CA VAL A 125 -7.88 -22.36 -14.36
C VAL A 125 -6.98 -22.18 -15.57
N MET A 126 -5.86 -22.89 -15.60
CA MET A 126 -4.94 -22.82 -16.74
C MET A 126 -5.61 -23.26 -18.06
N GLU A 127 -6.58 -24.20 -18.03
CA GLU A 127 -7.31 -24.63 -19.22
C GLU A 127 -8.16 -23.54 -19.86
N HIS A 128 -8.65 -22.60 -19.09
CA HIS A 128 -9.45 -21.47 -19.58
C HIS A 128 -8.60 -20.36 -20.20
N LEU A 129 -7.30 -20.29 -19.85
CA LEU A 129 -6.38 -19.27 -20.37
C LEU A 129 -5.87 -19.65 -21.76
N ASN A 130 -5.83 -18.68 -22.66
CA ASN A 130 -5.21 -18.82 -23.98
C ASN A 130 -3.70 -18.93 -23.88
N LEU A 131 -3.10 -18.16 -22.95
CA LEU A 131 -1.66 -18.11 -22.73
C LEU A 131 -1.31 -18.08 -21.24
N VAL A 132 -0.32 -18.90 -20.86
CA VAL A 132 0.42 -18.79 -19.61
C VAL A 132 1.88 -18.50 -19.93
N ILE A 133 2.40 -17.37 -19.51
CA ILE A 133 3.71 -16.84 -19.88
C ILE A 133 4.58 -16.70 -18.64
N ASP A 134 5.78 -17.28 -18.66
CA ASP A 134 6.80 -17.03 -17.65
C ASP A 134 7.28 -15.57 -17.73
N ILE A 135 6.97 -14.77 -16.72
CA ILE A 135 7.31 -13.34 -16.71
C ILE A 135 8.84 -13.10 -16.62
N GLU A 136 9.62 -14.06 -16.11
CA GLU A 136 11.06 -13.92 -15.99
C GLU A 136 11.75 -13.97 -17.35
N THR A 137 11.25 -14.80 -18.25
CA THR A 137 11.87 -15.10 -19.56
C THR A 137 11.02 -14.73 -20.76
N PHE A 138 9.73 -14.48 -20.55
CA PHE A 138 8.68 -14.32 -21.57
C PHE A 138 8.49 -15.56 -22.47
N LYS A 139 8.92 -16.75 -21.99
CA LYS A 139 8.64 -18.02 -22.65
C LYS A 139 7.25 -18.53 -22.30
N PHE A 140 6.67 -19.30 -23.22
CA PHE A 140 5.40 -19.96 -22.97
C PHE A 140 5.56 -21.10 -21.97
N ILE A 141 4.66 -21.14 -20.99
CA ILE A 141 4.45 -22.29 -20.10
C ILE A 141 3.31 -23.14 -20.67
N LYS A 142 2.24 -22.48 -21.13
CA LYS A 142 1.09 -23.11 -21.77
C LYS A 142 0.55 -22.24 -22.88
N VAL A 143 0.18 -22.90 -23.98
CA VAL A 143 -0.54 -22.31 -25.10
C VAL A 143 -1.77 -23.18 -25.32
N LYS A 144 -2.95 -22.57 -25.38
CA LYS A 144 -4.17 -23.27 -25.77
C LYS A 144 -4.11 -23.52 -27.27
N ASP A 145 -4.24 -24.78 -27.67
CA ASP A 145 -4.21 -25.17 -29.09
C ASP A 145 -5.53 -24.77 -29.74
N THR A 146 -5.51 -23.59 -30.37
CA THR A 146 -6.65 -23.10 -31.16
C THR A 146 -6.10 -22.34 -32.34
N SER A 147 -6.59 -22.69 -33.51
CA SER A 147 -6.39 -21.88 -34.71
C SER A 147 -7.10 -20.53 -34.52
N TYR A 148 -6.43 -19.58 -33.89
CA TYR A 148 -6.97 -18.23 -33.75
C TYR A 148 -6.95 -17.53 -35.11
N THR A 149 -8.06 -17.53 -35.79
CA THR A 149 -8.36 -16.57 -36.84
C THR A 149 -8.70 -15.21 -36.17
N CYS A 150 -7.86 -14.74 -35.29
CA CYS A 150 -8.18 -13.54 -34.55
C CYS A 150 -7.53 -12.33 -35.21
N ASP A 151 -8.39 -11.45 -35.53
CA ASP A 151 -8.11 -10.04 -35.69
C ASP A 151 -7.72 -9.46 -34.33
N GLY A 152 -6.53 -9.80 -33.84
CA GLY A 152 -5.94 -9.30 -32.60
C GLY A 152 -5.67 -7.81 -32.66
N ARG A 153 -6.64 -7.02 -33.18
CA ARG A 153 -6.56 -5.59 -33.30
C ARG A 153 -6.34 -4.97 -31.95
N VAL A 154 -5.22 -4.29 -31.83
CA VAL A 154 -4.95 -3.36 -30.77
C VAL A 154 -5.56 -2.02 -31.13
N THR A 155 -6.12 -1.35 -30.15
CA THR A 155 -6.65 0.01 -30.31
C THR A 155 -5.86 0.96 -29.44
N MET A 156 -5.67 2.19 -29.91
CA MET A 156 -5.12 3.24 -29.07
C MET A 156 -6.16 3.58 -28.00
N PRO A 157 -5.86 3.39 -26.71
CA PRO A 157 -6.84 3.61 -25.67
C PRO A 157 -7.18 5.08 -25.49
N THR A 158 -8.43 5.35 -25.15
CA THR A 158 -8.92 6.66 -24.72
C THR A 158 -8.64 6.88 -23.23
N PRO A 159 -8.68 8.12 -22.74
CA PRO A 159 -8.48 8.40 -21.30
C PRO A 159 -9.46 7.68 -20.37
N LEU A 160 -10.66 7.36 -20.84
CA LEU A 160 -11.71 6.72 -20.05
C LEU A 160 -11.76 5.19 -20.21
N ASP A 161 -10.99 4.62 -21.12
CA ASP A 161 -10.90 3.18 -21.23
C ASP A 161 -10.27 2.59 -19.96
N THR A 162 -10.79 1.45 -19.51
CA THR A 162 -10.24 0.73 -18.35
C THR A 162 -8.83 0.25 -18.67
N ALA A 163 -7.85 0.69 -17.88
CA ALA A 163 -6.47 0.27 -18.01
C ALA A 163 -6.15 -0.92 -17.09
N ALA A 164 -6.75 -0.96 -15.90
CA ALA A 164 -6.54 -2.05 -14.96
C ALA A 164 -7.79 -2.32 -14.11
N ILE A 165 -7.96 -3.60 -13.71
CA ILE A 165 -8.91 -4.02 -12.69
C ILE A 165 -8.10 -4.55 -11.51
N ILE A 166 -8.13 -3.81 -10.39
CA ILE A 166 -7.34 -4.14 -9.20
C ILE A 166 -8.26 -4.69 -8.12
N TYR A 167 -8.02 -5.94 -7.73
CA TYR A 167 -8.83 -6.60 -6.73
C TYR A 167 -8.41 -6.23 -5.32
N THR A 168 -9.39 -5.82 -4.51
CA THR A 168 -9.20 -5.51 -3.09
C THR A 168 -10.02 -6.48 -2.24
N SER A 169 -9.50 -6.84 -1.07
CA SER A 169 -10.24 -7.63 -0.08
C SER A 169 -11.41 -6.80 0.44
N GLY A 170 -12.62 -7.22 0.08
CA GLY A 170 -13.84 -6.62 0.65
C GLY A 170 -13.98 -6.94 2.14
N THR A 171 -14.60 -6.05 2.91
CA THR A 171 -14.97 -6.29 4.31
C THR A 171 -15.92 -7.48 4.48
N THR A 172 -16.58 -7.91 3.41
CA THR A 172 -17.54 -9.04 3.34
C THR A 172 -16.92 -10.35 2.88
N GLY A 173 -15.59 -10.43 2.71
CA GLY A 173 -14.89 -11.66 2.32
C GLY A 173 -14.73 -11.87 0.81
N ASN A 174 -15.57 -11.29 -0.04
CA ASN A 174 -15.44 -11.38 -1.50
C ASN A 174 -14.58 -10.22 -2.04
N ALA A 175 -13.58 -10.55 -2.85
CA ALA A 175 -12.73 -9.56 -3.51
C ALA A 175 -13.55 -8.74 -4.53
N LYS A 176 -13.40 -7.42 -4.51
CA LYS A 176 -14.02 -6.49 -5.47
C LYS A 176 -13.00 -5.95 -6.44
N GLY A 177 -13.31 -6.00 -7.73
CA GLY A 177 -12.45 -5.49 -8.80
C GLY A 177 -12.66 -3.99 -9.03
N VAL A 178 -11.70 -3.17 -8.64
CA VAL A 178 -11.72 -1.71 -8.86
C VAL A 178 -11.31 -1.40 -10.29
N MET A 179 -12.19 -0.80 -11.09
CA MET A 179 -11.89 -0.41 -12.48
C MET A 179 -11.21 0.96 -12.52
N LEU A 180 -9.93 0.96 -12.89
CA LEU A 180 -9.15 2.18 -13.07
C LEU A 180 -8.89 2.44 -14.54
N CYS A 181 -9.26 3.63 -15.03
CA CYS A 181 -9.01 4.04 -16.39
C CYS A 181 -7.63 4.70 -16.55
N HIS A 182 -7.20 4.89 -17.80
CA HIS A 182 -5.93 5.52 -18.11
C HIS A 182 -5.78 6.90 -17.46
N ARG A 183 -6.84 7.69 -17.45
CA ARG A 183 -6.89 9.03 -16.83
C ARG A 183 -6.60 8.98 -15.33
N ASN A 184 -7.07 7.94 -14.61
CA ASN A 184 -6.85 7.83 -13.17
C ASN A 184 -5.35 7.72 -12.84
N PHE A 185 -4.62 6.88 -13.54
CA PHE A 185 -3.17 6.74 -13.38
C PHE A 185 -2.41 8.02 -13.77
N CYS A 186 -2.79 8.65 -14.90
CA CYS A 186 -2.17 9.88 -15.37
C CYS A 186 -2.38 11.04 -14.38
N ALA A 187 -3.55 11.13 -13.76
CA ALA A 187 -3.83 12.10 -12.71
C ALA A 187 -2.87 11.92 -11.54
N ASN A 188 -2.68 10.69 -11.06
CA ASN A 188 -1.75 10.39 -9.96
C ASN A 188 -0.29 10.69 -10.31
N VAL A 189 0.16 10.43 -11.54
CA VAL A 189 1.50 10.83 -12.00
C VAL A 189 1.67 12.36 -11.96
N LEU A 190 0.66 13.12 -12.38
CA LEU A 190 0.66 14.58 -12.31
C LEU A 190 0.66 15.08 -10.86
N GLU A 191 -0.17 14.51 -10.00
CA GLU A 191 -0.26 14.81 -8.57
C GLU A 191 1.08 14.59 -7.88
N ALA A 192 1.71 13.42 -8.11
CA ALA A 192 3.03 13.11 -7.57
C ALA A 192 4.10 14.12 -8.03
N TRP A 193 4.07 14.51 -9.30
CA TRP A 193 4.99 15.52 -9.84
C TRP A 193 4.77 16.91 -9.22
N LYS A 194 3.53 17.26 -8.91
CA LYS A 194 3.20 18.52 -8.22
C LYS A 194 3.67 18.49 -6.76
N ALA A 195 3.53 17.33 -6.10
CA ALA A 195 3.95 17.15 -4.72
C ALA A 195 5.48 17.17 -4.55
N TYR A 196 6.20 16.45 -5.40
CA TYR A 196 7.66 16.33 -5.34
C TYR A 196 8.25 16.09 -6.74
N LYS A 197 9.05 17.03 -7.23
CA LYS A 197 9.62 17.00 -8.59
C LYS A 197 10.80 16.04 -8.69
N VAL A 198 10.54 14.83 -9.13
CA VAL A 198 11.57 13.83 -9.48
C VAL A 198 12.30 14.25 -10.76
N ARG A 199 13.59 14.03 -10.78
CA ARG A 199 14.47 14.31 -11.92
C ARG A 199 15.01 13.02 -12.50
N LYS A 200 15.46 13.04 -13.75
CA LYS A 200 16.07 11.88 -14.43
C LYS A 200 17.29 11.27 -13.73
N LYS A 201 17.92 11.98 -12.80
CA LYS A 201 19.06 11.49 -11.98
C LYS A 201 18.64 10.85 -10.67
N ASP A 202 17.36 10.93 -10.32
CA ASP A 202 16.85 10.34 -9.10
C ASP A 202 16.79 8.81 -9.24
N VAL A 203 16.89 8.16 -8.10
CA VAL A 203 16.96 6.71 -7.99
C VAL A 203 15.91 6.26 -7.00
N PHE A 204 15.02 5.41 -7.48
CA PHE A 204 14.00 4.77 -6.66
C PHE A 204 14.47 3.39 -6.18
N MET A 205 14.06 3.02 -4.98
CA MET A 205 14.16 1.65 -4.50
C MET A 205 12.75 1.17 -4.13
N SER A 206 12.27 0.19 -4.89
CA SER A 206 10.93 -0.39 -4.76
C SER A 206 10.97 -1.53 -3.74
N ILE A 207 10.18 -1.41 -2.68
CA ILE A 207 10.05 -2.41 -1.61
C ILE A 207 8.60 -2.79 -1.32
N LEU A 208 7.63 -2.04 -1.87
CA LEU A 208 6.21 -2.35 -1.73
C LEU A 208 5.75 -3.19 -2.94
N PRO A 209 4.69 -4.01 -2.80
CA PRO A 209 4.16 -4.78 -3.92
C PRO A 209 3.73 -3.89 -5.09
N ILE A 210 4.32 -4.11 -6.28
CA ILE A 210 4.05 -3.29 -7.48
C ILE A 210 2.61 -3.46 -7.99
N ALA A 211 1.97 -4.58 -7.67
CA ALA A 211 0.55 -4.80 -7.96
C ALA A 211 -0.40 -3.89 -7.15
N HIS A 212 0.10 -3.24 -6.09
CA HIS A 212 -0.67 -2.27 -5.31
C HIS A 212 -0.60 -0.88 -5.95
N THR A 213 -1.73 -0.15 -6.03
CA THR A 213 -1.82 1.16 -6.71
C THR A 213 -0.79 2.17 -6.25
N TYR A 214 -0.40 2.15 -4.97
CA TYR A 214 0.59 3.08 -4.42
C TYR A 214 1.97 2.90 -5.06
N GLU A 215 2.48 1.67 -5.09
CA GLU A 215 3.75 1.37 -5.74
C GLU A 215 3.63 1.49 -7.26
N MET A 216 2.53 1.01 -7.85
CA MET A 216 2.28 1.08 -9.29
C MET A 216 2.30 2.52 -9.81
N SER A 217 1.53 3.43 -9.22
CA SER A 217 1.41 4.81 -9.71
C SER A 217 2.62 5.66 -9.34
N ILE A 218 3.08 5.59 -8.08
CA ILE A 218 4.10 6.50 -7.55
C ILE A 218 5.50 5.88 -7.59
N GLY A 219 5.63 4.56 -7.43
CA GLY A 219 6.90 3.84 -7.45
C GLY A 219 7.35 3.35 -8.82
N MET A 220 6.40 3.18 -9.78
CA MET A 220 6.69 2.69 -11.13
C MET A 220 6.36 3.72 -12.22
N LEU A 221 5.08 4.12 -12.37
CA LEU A 221 4.66 5.00 -13.47
C LEU A 221 5.27 6.40 -13.37
N TYR A 222 5.33 6.96 -12.18
CA TYR A 222 5.90 8.29 -11.99
C TYR A 222 7.41 8.35 -12.32
N PRO A 223 8.31 7.53 -11.73
CA PRO A 223 9.72 7.53 -12.14
C PRO A 223 9.90 7.18 -13.62
N PHE A 224 9.11 6.27 -14.20
CA PHE A 224 9.14 5.96 -15.62
C PHE A 224 8.90 7.21 -16.47
N SER A 225 7.91 8.05 -16.12
CA SER A 225 7.59 9.29 -16.85
C SER A 225 8.67 10.36 -16.78
N THR A 226 9.61 10.24 -15.83
CA THR A 226 10.68 11.26 -15.58
C THR A 226 12.05 10.83 -16.05
N GLY A 227 12.21 9.58 -16.49
CA GLY A 227 13.51 9.00 -16.85
C GLY A 227 14.38 8.63 -15.64
N ALA A 228 13.80 8.53 -14.45
CA ALA A 228 14.46 8.04 -13.24
C ALA A 228 14.55 6.50 -13.26
N LYS A 229 15.55 5.95 -12.56
CA LYS A 229 15.78 4.51 -12.49
C LYS A 229 15.14 3.91 -11.23
N VAL A 230 14.51 2.74 -11.38
CA VAL A 230 13.93 1.97 -10.27
C VAL A 230 14.77 0.70 -10.01
N TYR A 231 15.10 0.47 -8.75
CA TYR A 231 15.74 -0.77 -8.30
C TYR A 231 14.74 -1.64 -7.55
N TYR A 232 14.67 -2.93 -7.93
CA TYR A 232 13.83 -3.94 -7.29
C TYR A 232 14.65 -4.87 -6.41
N LEU A 233 14.08 -5.28 -5.26
CA LEU A 233 14.67 -6.31 -4.41
C LEU A 233 14.31 -7.70 -4.94
N GLN A 234 15.30 -8.60 -5.05
CA GLN A 234 15.05 -10.01 -5.39
C GLN A 234 14.65 -10.85 -4.17
N LYS A 235 15.02 -10.39 -2.99
CA LYS A 235 14.76 -11.06 -1.71
C LYS A 235 13.71 -10.30 -0.90
N MET A 236 13.05 -11.00 0.00
CA MET A 236 12.15 -10.34 0.95
C MET A 236 12.88 -9.24 1.74
N PRO A 237 12.24 -8.08 1.96
CA PRO A 237 12.86 -6.92 2.63
C PRO A 237 13.03 -7.13 4.14
N THR A 238 13.83 -8.13 4.54
CA THR A 238 14.26 -8.26 5.94
C THR A 238 15.17 -7.08 6.32
N PRO A 239 15.31 -6.71 7.60
CA PRO A 239 16.15 -5.58 8.02
C PRO A 239 17.58 -5.64 7.48
N SER A 240 18.22 -6.82 7.49
CA SER A 240 19.58 -7.03 6.99
C SER A 240 19.68 -6.85 5.48
N VAL A 241 18.75 -7.43 4.72
CA VAL A 241 18.67 -7.28 3.26
C VAL A 241 18.43 -5.82 2.89
N LEU A 242 17.50 -5.16 3.57
CA LEU A 242 17.17 -3.76 3.32
C LEU A 242 18.37 -2.84 3.56
N ILE A 243 19.05 -2.95 4.70
CA ILE A 243 20.23 -2.12 5.02
C ILE A 243 21.35 -2.32 4.00
N LYS A 244 21.63 -3.58 3.60
CA LYS A 244 22.64 -3.88 2.57
C LYS A 244 22.26 -3.23 1.25
N SER A 245 21.02 -3.38 0.80
CA SER A 245 20.52 -2.84 -0.46
C SER A 245 20.50 -1.31 -0.48
N LEU A 246 20.14 -0.66 0.64
CA LEU A 246 20.19 0.80 0.79
C LEU A 246 21.61 1.35 0.63
N LYS A 247 22.61 0.65 1.15
CA LYS A 247 24.02 1.04 0.98
C LYS A 247 24.50 0.89 -0.46
N MET A 248 24.03 -0.15 -1.18
CA MET A 248 24.39 -0.40 -2.59
C MET A 248 23.71 0.60 -3.53
N VAL A 249 22.39 0.77 -3.41
CA VAL A 249 21.57 1.60 -4.32
C VAL A 249 21.69 3.09 -4.01
N ARG A 250 21.79 3.46 -2.74
CA ARG A 250 21.78 4.85 -2.26
C ARG A 250 20.60 5.64 -2.86
N PRO A 251 19.35 5.21 -2.60
CA PRO A 251 18.17 5.80 -3.23
C PRO A 251 17.98 7.26 -2.84
N THR A 252 17.39 8.04 -3.76
CA THR A 252 16.94 9.41 -3.49
C THR A 252 15.47 9.47 -3.14
N VAL A 253 14.70 8.47 -3.57
CA VAL A 253 13.25 8.34 -3.34
C VAL A 253 12.93 6.91 -2.93
N MET A 254 12.13 6.77 -1.90
CA MET A 254 11.54 5.49 -1.47
C MET A 254 10.08 5.67 -1.08
N LEU A 255 9.29 4.63 -1.32
CA LEU A 255 7.95 4.48 -0.77
C LEU A 255 7.96 3.41 0.31
N SER A 256 7.16 3.61 1.34
CA SER A 256 7.12 2.75 2.51
C SER A 256 5.74 2.73 3.16
N VAL A 257 5.56 1.78 4.07
CA VAL A 257 4.45 1.75 5.03
C VAL A 257 4.98 2.11 6.42
N PRO A 258 4.11 2.59 7.35
CA PRO A 258 4.50 2.97 8.70
C PRO A 258 5.33 1.92 9.42
N LEU A 259 4.92 0.66 9.36
CA LEU A 259 5.54 -0.47 10.05
C LEU A 259 7.07 -0.54 9.89
N ILE A 260 7.59 -0.20 8.70
CA ILE A 260 9.04 -0.28 8.43
C ILE A 260 9.81 0.77 9.23
N ILE A 261 9.37 2.03 9.20
CA ILE A 261 10.06 3.11 9.90
C ILE A 261 9.83 3.05 11.42
N GLU A 262 8.66 2.61 11.84
CA GLU A 262 8.33 2.37 13.25
C GLU A 262 9.21 1.26 13.84
N LYS A 263 9.40 0.17 13.08
CA LYS A 263 10.31 -0.91 13.49
C LYS A 263 11.75 -0.43 13.58
N ILE A 264 12.23 0.37 12.62
CA ILE A 264 13.58 0.97 12.69
C ILE A 264 13.71 1.86 13.92
N TYR A 265 12.70 2.68 14.22
CA TYR A 265 12.69 3.53 15.40
C TYR A 265 12.77 2.70 16.70
N LYS A 266 11.86 1.73 16.88
CA LYS A 266 11.74 0.91 18.08
C LYS A 266 12.93 -0.05 18.29
N SER A 267 13.40 -0.71 17.20
CA SER A 267 14.45 -1.75 17.32
C SER A 267 15.89 -1.24 17.18
N SER A 268 16.09 -0.02 16.68
CA SER A 268 17.44 0.50 16.45
C SER A 268 17.69 1.86 17.06
N VAL A 269 16.76 2.83 16.89
CA VAL A 269 16.99 4.21 17.36
C VAL A 269 16.86 4.30 18.87
N LEU A 270 15.74 3.86 19.44
CA LEU A 270 15.50 3.92 20.89
C LEU A 270 16.56 3.15 21.68
N PRO A 271 16.84 1.86 21.40
CA PRO A 271 17.86 1.13 22.16
C PRO A 271 19.26 1.75 22.07
N THR A 272 19.60 2.36 20.90
CA THR A 272 20.88 3.07 20.76
C THR A 272 20.97 4.30 21.68
N ILE A 273 19.86 5.04 21.84
CA ILE A 273 19.83 6.21 22.73
C ILE A 273 19.87 5.75 24.19
N GLU A 274 19.10 4.74 24.56
CA GLU A 274 18.97 4.22 25.92
C GLU A 274 20.23 3.51 26.43
N SER A 275 21.00 2.86 25.55
CA SER A 275 22.26 2.20 25.91
C SER A 275 23.45 3.14 26.08
N SER A 276 23.38 4.38 25.63
CA SER A 276 24.50 5.33 25.64
C SER A 276 24.29 6.47 26.63
N LYS A 277 25.07 6.47 27.72
CA LYS A 277 25.05 7.57 28.71
C LYS A 277 25.28 8.94 28.08
N PHE A 278 26.11 9.02 27.04
CA PHE A 278 26.35 10.27 26.29
C PHE A 278 25.10 10.74 25.52
N LEU A 279 24.40 9.82 24.84
CA LEU A 279 23.18 10.18 24.12
C LEU A 279 22.03 10.53 25.07
N GLN A 280 21.93 9.86 26.22
CA GLN A 280 20.99 10.23 27.28
C GLN A 280 21.29 11.62 27.86
N TYR A 281 22.57 11.94 28.08
CA TYR A 281 22.98 13.28 28.50
C TYR A 281 22.57 14.34 27.46
N LEU A 282 22.80 14.08 26.16
CA LEU A 282 22.36 14.97 25.08
C LEU A 282 20.84 15.10 25.06
N GLN A 283 20.12 14.01 25.25
CA GLN A 283 18.65 13.99 25.27
C GLN A 283 18.09 14.92 26.34
N LYS A 284 18.71 14.92 27.53
CA LYS A 284 18.29 15.74 28.65
C LYS A 284 18.70 17.19 28.54
N ASN A 285 19.94 17.47 28.08
CA ASN A 285 20.55 18.79 28.18
C ASN A 285 20.66 19.53 26.85
N ILE A 286 20.83 18.82 25.72
CA ILE A 286 21.05 19.40 24.39
C ILE A 286 20.26 18.62 23.32
N PRO A 287 18.92 18.54 23.42
CA PRO A 287 18.10 17.67 22.57
C PRO A 287 18.22 17.99 21.08
N TRP A 288 18.43 19.26 20.70
CA TRP A 288 18.61 19.60 19.30
C TRP A 288 19.86 18.99 18.67
N LEU A 289 20.96 18.84 19.44
CA LEU A 289 22.21 18.21 19.00
C LEU A 289 22.01 16.69 18.83
N LEU A 290 21.31 16.06 19.79
CA LEU A 290 20.93 14.65 19.66
C LEU A 290 20.13 14.43 18.37
N HIS A 291 19.08 15.21 18.16
CA HIS A 291 18.23 15.09 16.96
C HIS A 291 19.02 15.27 15.66
N PHE A 292 19.94 16.23 15.64
CA PHE A 292 20.83 16.47 14.49
C PHE A 292 21.73 15.25 14.20
N LEU A 293 22.42 14.72 15.21
CA LEU A 293 23.30 13.55 15.08
C LEU A 293 22.53 12.28 14.64
N VAL A 294 21.38 12.03 15.27
CA VAL A 294 20.52 10.90 14.93
C VAL A 294 19.97 11.06 13.52
N GLY A 295 19.59 12.26 13.12
CA GLY A 295 19.13 12.55 11.76
C GLY A 295 20.17 12.26 10.68
N ILE A 296 21.43 12.62 10.92
CA ILE A 296 22.55 12.28 10.02
C ILE A 296 22.74 10.77 9.95
N LYS A 297 22.76 10.08 11.12
CA LYS A 297 22.92 8.62 11.18
C LYS A 297 21.77 7.92 10.45
N LEU A 298 20.53 8.34 10.68
CA LEU A 298 19.35 7.79 10.00
C LEU A 298 19.42 7.96 8.49
N LYS A 299 19.72 9.17 7.99
CA LYS A 299 19.92 9.42 6.56
C LYS A 299 21.04 8.54 5.98
N LYS A 300 22.14 8.36 6.70
CA LYS A 300 23.26 7.49 6.29
C LYS A 300 22.84 6.04 6.17
N THR A 301 21.97 5.55 7.08
CA THR A 301 21.37 4.21 6.99
C THR A 301 20.58 4.03 5.71
N PHE A 302 19.86 5.06 5.25
CA PHE A 302 19.15 5.09 3.96
C PHE A 302 20.06 5.44 2.75
N GLY A 303 21.36 5.23 2.84
CA GLY A 303 22.34 5.45 1.75
C GLY A 303 22.82 6.88 1.59
N GLY A 304 22.43 7.81 2.47
CA GLY A 304 22.93 9.20 2.57
C GLY A 304 22.38 10.16 1.52
N ARG A 305 21.53 9.71 0.58
CA ARG A 305 21.01 10.54 -0.52
C ARG A 305 19.49 10.71 -0.49
N ILE A 306 18.81 10.09 0.48
CA ILE A 306 17.36 10.13 0.56
C ILE A 306 16.85 11.57 0.67
N GLY A 307 16.01 11.99 -0.26
CA GLY A 307 15.35 13.29 -0.33
C GLY A 307 13.83 13.21 -0.23
N PHE A 308 13.28 12.02 -0.43
CA PHE A 308 11.85 11.75 -0.31
C PHE A 308 11.63 10.33 0.23
N PHE A 309 10.99 10.23 1.38
CA PHE A 309 10.56 8.97 1.96
C PHE A 309 9.04 9.03 2.16
N GLY A 310 8.29 8.50 1.17
CA GLY A 310 6.83 8.51 1.16
C GLY A 310 6.28 7.43 2.08
N ILE A 311 5.38 7.79 2.99
CA ILE A 311 4.72 6.88 3.91
C ILE A 311 3.21 6.90 3.61
N GLY A 312 2.64 5.73 3.36
CA GLY A 312 1.22 5.56 3.05
C GLY A 312 0.68 4.20 3.45
N GLY A 313 -0.60 3.94 3.19
CA GLY A 313 -1.26 2.66 3.42
C GLY A 313 -1.83 2.45 4.83
N ALA A 314 -1.27 3.09 5.85
CA ALA A 314 -1.77 3.09 7.23
C ALA A 314 -1.40 4.40 7.94
N LYS A 315 -1.99 4.61 9.13
CA LYS A 315 -1.65 5.76 9.98
C LYS A 315 -0.26 5.56 10.59
N LEU A 316 0.60 6.59 10.49
CA LEU A 316 1.89 6.60 11.14
C LEU A 316 1.71 6.94 12.63
N ASP A 317 2.46 6.23 13.48
CA ASP A 317 2.51 6.50 14.92
C ASP A 317 2.92 7.96 15.19
N PRO A 318 2.13 8.73 15.96
CA PRO A 318 2.42 10.14 16.21
C PRO A 318 3.77 10.38 16.92
N VAL A 319 4.24 9.45 17.76
CA VAL A 319 5.53 9.56 18.45
C VAL A 319 6.66 9.41 17.45
N VAL A 320 6.54 8.42 16.54
CA VAL A 320 7.53 8.20 15.48
C VAL A 320 7.52 9.35 14.49
N GLU A 321 6.33 9.86 14.15
CA GLU A 321 6.21 11.02 13.25
C GLU A 321 6.86 12.27 13.83
N ASP A 322 6.60 12.58 15.11
CA ASP A 322 7.23 13.69 15.82
C ASP A 322 8.75 13.55 15.87
N PHE A 323 9.24 12.34 16.13
CA PHE A 323 10.67 12.04 16.07
C PHE A 323 11.24 12.32 14.67
N LEU A 324 10.64 11.80 13.58
CA LEU A 324 11.10 12.03 12.20
C LEU A 324 11.16 13.53 11.87
N LYS A 325 10.20 14.29 12.34
CA LYS A 325 10.15 15.74 12.19
C LYS A 325 11.31 16.42 12.94
N LYS A 326 11.53 16.07 14.22
CA LYS A 326 12.62 16.61 15.06
C LYS A 326 14.00 16.32 14.47
N VAL A 327 14.24 15.11 13.97
CA VAL A 327 15.52 14.73 13.33
C VAL A 327 15.64 15.22 11.88
N ARG A 328 14.66 15.96 11.37
CA ARG A 328 14.60 16.51 10.00
C ARG A 328 14.82 15.43 8.92
N PHE A 329 14.21 14.24 9.13
CA PHE A 329 14.18 13.21 8.11
C PHE A 329 13.20 13.61 7.00
N PRO A 330 13.51 13.42 5.69
CA PRO A 330 12.68 13.90 4.58
C PRO A 330 11.48 12.99 4.30
N TYR A 331 10.65 12.74 5.31
CA TYR A 331 9.44 11.95 5.14
C TYR A 331 8.30 12.78 4.54
N ALA A 332 7.44 12.11 3.81
CA ALA A 332 6.21 12.61 3.23
C ALA A 332 5.06 11.69 3.64
N ILE A 333 3.87 12.22 3.79
CA ILE A 333 2.67 11.42 4.09
C ILE A 333 1.76 11.44 2.86
N GLY A 334 1.20 10.27 2.53
CA GLY A 334 0.16 10.11 1.51
C GLY A 334 -1.02 9.32 2.06
N TYR A 335 -2.23 9.78 1.74
CA TYR A 335 -3.47 9.08 2.01
C TYR A 335 -4.24 8.89 0.71
N GLY A 336 -4.82 7.71 0.59
CA GLY A 336 -5.65 7.34 -0.54
C GLY A 336 -6.10 5.89 -0.52
N LEU A 337 -6.82 5.51 -1.55
CA LEU A 337 -7.48 4.21 -1.69
C LEU A 337 -7.18 3.63 -3.08
N THR A 338 -7.37 2.33 -3.26
CA THR A 338 -7.29 1.72 -4.60
C THR A 338 -8.27 2.40 -5.55
N GLU A 339 -9.45 2.76 -5.07
CA GLU A 339 -10.52 3.46 -5.77
C GLU A 339 -10.15 4.88 -6.24
N THR A 340 -8.99 5.39 -5.81
CA THR A 340 -8.47 6.72 -6.20
C THR A 340 -7.06 6.68 -6.85
N ALA A 341 -6.54 5.51 -7.16
CA ALA A 341 -5.35 5.20 -7.98
C ALA A 341 -3.96 5.73 -7.53
N PRO A 342 -3.54 6.02 -6.30
CA PRO A 342 -4.29 5.98 -5.05
C PRO A 342 -4.56 7.35 -4.41
N LEU A 343 -3.87 8.46 -4.76
CA LEU A 343 -3.74 9.67 -3.94
C LEU A 343 -5.04 10.47 -3.79
N ILE A 344 -5.35 10.83 -2.55
CA ILE A 344 -6.40 11.79 -2.17
C ILE A 344 -5.77 12.99 -1.49
N CYS A 345 -4.92 12.75 -0.48
CA CYS A 345 -4.18 13.78 0.25
C CYS A 345 -2.69 13.49 0.24
N ASN A 346 -1.89 14.53 0.34
CA ASN A 346 -0.45 14.39 0.53
C ASN A 346 0.15 15.57 1.30
N ALA A 347 1.30 15.29 1.95
CA ALA A 347 2.18 16.29 2.51
C ALA A 347 3.61 16.00 2.06
N SER A 348 4.23 16.96 1.36
CA SER A 348 5.62 16.84 0.90
C SER A 348 6.61 16.87 2.08
N PRO A 349 7.86 16.41 1.90
CA PRO A 349 8.89 16.53 2.92
C PRO A 349 8.99 17.93 3.52
N PHE A 350 9.14 18.00 4.84
CA PHE A 350 9.21 19.24 5.65
C PHE A 350 7.94 20.09 5.70
N LYS A 351 6.85 19.67 5.01
CA LYS A 351 5.52 20.29 5.09
C LYS A 351 4.51 19.41 5.85
N THR A 352 4.96 18.31 6.38
CA THR A 352 4.17 17.38 7.19
C THR A 352 3.75 17.99 8.53
N HIS A 353 2.62 17.56 9.05
CA HIS A 353 2.13 17.93 10.38
C HIS A 353 1.67 16.67 11.10
N VAL A 354 2.15 16.45 12.30
CA VAL A 354 1.92 15.21 13.06
C VAL A 354 0.43 14.84 13.10
N GLY A 355 0.14 13.60 12.71
CA GLY A 355 -1.20 13.04 12.63
C GLY A 355 -2.02 13.46 11.40
N SER A 356 -1.53 14.39 10.57
CA SER A 356 -2.23 14.84 9.36
C SER A 356 -1.80 14.04 8.12
N THR A 357 -2.76 13.74 7.26
CA THR A 357 -2.51 13.19 5.92
C THR A 357 -2.15 14.25 4.88
N GLY A 358 -2.05 15.51 5.29
CA GLY A 358 -1.74 16.63 4.42
C GLY A 358 -2.97 17.33 3.86
N ILE A 359 -2.77 18.04 2.76
CA ILE A 359 -3.80 18.76 2.01
C ILE A 359 -4.32 17.92 0.83
N ALA A 360 -5.42 18.33 0.22
CA ALA A 360 -5.92 17.70 -1.01
C ALA A 360 -4.82 17.63 -2.08
N ALA A 361 -4.70 16.49 -2.75
CA ALA A 361 -3.81 16.30 -3.88
C ALA A 361 -4.22 17.21 -5.06
N TYR A 362 -3.28 17.53 -5.93
CA TYR A 362 -3.54 18.44 -7.04
C TYR A 362 -4.65 17.93 -7.97
N GLY A 363 -5.70 18.72 -8.15
CA GLY A 363 -6.85 18.35 -8.99
C GLY A 363 -7.90 17.47 -8.29
N VAL A 364 -7.72 17.16 -7.01
CA VAL A 364 -8.68 16.45 -6.18
C VAL A 364 -9.50 17.44 -5.36
N GLN A 365 -10.82 17.32 -5.43
CA GLN A 365 -11.76 18.04 -4.57
C GLN A 365 -12.17 17.14 -3.41
N ILE A 366 -12.16 17.69 -2.21
CA ILE A 366 -12.54 16.97 -0.98
C ILE A 366 -13.59 17.79 -0.25
N ARG A 367 -14.61 17.12 0.27
CA ARG A 367 -15.54 17.67 1.25
C ARG A 367 -15.79 16.66 2.37
N LEU A 368 -16.19 17.14 3.52
CA LEU A 368 -16.74 16.30 4.58
C LEU A 368 -18.25 16.25 4.43
N HIS A 369 -18.80 15.04 4.36
CA HIS A 369 -20.22 14.78 4.25
C HIS A 369 -20.77 14.39 5.63
N ASP A 370 -21.97 14.83 5.95
CA ASP A 370 -22.67 14.54 7.19
C ASP A 370 -21.81 14.86 8.45
N VAL A 371 -21.36 16.12 8.52
CA VAL A 371 -20.46 16.58 9.59
C VAL A 371 -21.21 16.66 10.92
N ASN A 372 -20.73 15.91 11.90
CA ASN A 372 -21.21 16.01 13.27
C ASN A 372 -20.82 17.37 13.87
N PRO A 373 -21.79 18.22 14.30
CA PRO A 373 -21.53 19.57 14.76
C PRO A 373 -20.71 19.66 16.06
N VAL A 374 -20.71 18.60 16.86
CA VAL A 374 -19.98 18.56 18.14
C VAL A 374 -18.53 18.15 17.93
N THR A 375 -18.27 17.14 17.09
CA THR A 375 -16.93 16.58 16.90
C THR A 375 -16.20 17.18 15.70
N GLY A 376 -16.91 17.81 14.77
CA GLY A 376 -16.36 18.30 13.50
C GLY A 376 -15.93 17.17 12.53
N LEU A 377 -16.34 15.91 12.83
CA LEU A 377 -16.03 14.75 11.99
C LEU A 377 -17.14 14.52 10.97
N GLY A 378 -16.74 14.21 9.75
CA GLY A 378 -17.65 13.80 8.68
C GLY A 378 -17.00 12.76 7.78
N GLU A 379 -17.81 12.11 6.95
CA GLU A 379 -17.28 11.22 5.92
C GLU A 379 -16.47 12.01 4.91
N LEU A 380 -15.25 11.56 4.62
CA LEU A 380 -14.44 12.14 3.59
C LEU A 380 -14.95 11.68 2.21
N VAL A 381 -15.48 12.61 1.41
CA VAL A 381 -15.92 12.33 0.04
C VAL A 381 -15.06 13.10 -0.95
N VAL A 382 -14.75 12.45 -2.08
CA VAL A 382 -13.76 12.95 -3.03
C VAL A 382 -14.28 12.96 -4.45
N LYS A 383 -13.82 13.94 -5.23
CA LYS A 383 -14.10 14.04 -6.66
C LYS A 383 -12.84 14.45 -7.40
N GLY A 384 -12.50 13.76 -8.49
CA GLY A 384 -11.30 14.07 -9.27
C GLY A 384 -11.06 13.08 -10.40
N ASN A 385 -10.07 13.40 -11.22
CA ASN A 385 -9.64 12.52 -12.31
C ASN A 385 -8.96 11.23 -11.83
N ASN A 386 -8.65 11.13 -10.54
CA ASN A 386 -8.10 9.96 -9.88
C ASN A 386 -9.18 8.94 -9.45
N VAL A 387 -10.45 9.33 -9.39
CA VAL A 387 -11.56 8.47 -8.93
C VAL A 387 -11.90 7.40 -9.98
N MET A 388 -12.05 6.16 -9.53
CA MET A 388 -12.36 4.96 -10.33
C MET A 388 -13.61 5.12 -11.19
N LEU A 389 -13.76 4.23 -12.18
CA LEU A 389 -15.00 4.11 -12.96
C LEU A 389 -16.12 3.38 -12.18
N GLY A 390 -15.77 2.55 -11.22
CA GLY A 390 -16.67 1.73 -10.42
C GLY A 390 -16.08 0.35 -10.13
N TYR A 391 -16.92 -0.54 -9.58
CA TYR A 391 -16.55 -1.93 -9.34
C TYR A 391 -16.95 -2.81 -10.52
N TYR A 392 -16.01 -3.64 -10.98
CA TYR A 392 -16.22 -4.53 -12.12
C TYR A 392 -17.31 -5.56 -11.83
N LYS A 393 -18.33 -5.62 -12.71
CA LYS A 393 -19.53 -6.45 -12.59
C LYS A 393 -20.34 -6.24 -11.28
N ASP A 394 -20.16 -5.12 -10.58
CA ASP A 394 -20.90 -4.81 -9.36
C ASP A 394 -21.48 -3.37 -9.40
N TYR A 395 -22.54 -3.24 -10.17
CA TYR A 395 -23.22 -1.95 -10.37
C TYR A 395 -23.90 -1.42 -9.10
N ASN A 396 -24.47 -2.32 -8.30
CA ASN A 396 -25.18 -1.92 -7.07
C ASN A 396 -24.20 -1.31 -6.08
N ARG A 397 -23.09 -1.99 -5.79
CA ARG A 397 -22.06 -1.46 -4.92
C ARG A 397 -21.42 -0.19 -5.48
N THR A 398 -21.29 -0.07 -6.81
CA THR A 398 -20.80 1.17 -7.43
C THR A 398 -21.72 2.35 -7.11
N LYS A 399 -23.04 2.18 -7.21
CA LYS A 399 -24.03 3.22 -6.89
C LYS A 399 -24.05 3.62 -5.42
N GLU A 400 -23.72 2.69 -4.53
CA GLU A 400 -23.64 2.97 -3.08
C GLU A 400 -22.51 3.95 -2.75
N VAL A 401 -21.39 3.89 -3.49
CA VAL A 401 -20.20 4.66 -3.16
C VAL A 401 -19.89 5.78 -4.14
N LEU A 402 -20.45 5.74 -5.35
CA LEU A 402 -20.18 6.72 -6.39
C LEU A 402 -21.46 7.42 -6.82
N SER A 403 -21.60 8.69 -6.46
CA SER A 403 -22.76 9.49 -6.80
C SER A 403 -22.80 9.86 -8.29
N LYS A 404 -23.99 10.20 -8.83
CA LYS A 404 -24.19 10.56 -10.25
C LYS A 404 -23.37 11.78 -10.68
N ASP A 405 -23.09 12.70 -9.78
CA ASP A 405 -22.28 13.90 -9.99
C ASP A 405 -20.77 13.66 -9.75
N GLY A 406 -20.35 12.41 -9.54
CA GLY A 406 -18.96 11.98 -9.51
C GLY A 406 -18.26 12.12 -8.16
N TRP A 407 -18.98 12.26 -7.05
CA TRP A 407 -18.43 12.17 -5.71
C TRP A 407 -18.32 10.70 -5.27
N PHE A 408 -17.15 10.34 -4.80
CA PHE A 408 -16.86 9.03 -4.26
C PHE A 408 -16.87 9.08 -2.72
N HIS A 409 -17.70 8.26 -2.12
CA HIS A 409 -17.81 8.04 -0.69
C HIS A 409 -16.74 7.06 -0.24
N THR A 410 -15.75 7.55 0.53
CA THR A 410 -14.60 6.73 0.93
C THR A 410 -14.90 5.76 2.05
N GLY A 411 -15.93 6.03 2.84
CA GLY A 411 -16.22 5.35 4.09
C GLY A 411 -15.23 5.67 5.21
N ASP A 412 -14.34 6.64 5.02
CA ASP A 412 -13.38 7.07 6.03
C ASP A 412 -13.86 8.36 6.71
N LEU A 413 -13.80 8.40 8.04
CA LEU A 413 -14.12 9.59 8.84
C LEU A 413 -12.90 10.48 8.98
N ALA A 414 -13.11 11.78 8.79
CA ALA A 414 -12.05 12.77 8.84
C ALA A 414 -12.50 14.09 9.46
N SER A 415 -11.52 14.88 9.89
CA SER A 415 -11.66 16.30 10.17
C SER A 415 -10.70 17.10 9.29
N VAL A 416 -10.95 18.41 9.17
CA VAL A 416 -10.10 19.35 8.46
C VAL A 416 -9.81 20.55 9.36
N ASP A 417 -8.55 20.99 9.38
CA ASP A 417 -8.18 22.18 10.13
C ASP A 417 -8.29 23.46 9.30
N SER A 418 -8.09 24.61 9.94
CA SER A 418 -8.14 25.95 9.30
C SER A 418 -7.10 26.16 8.19
N LYS A 419 -6.10 25.28 8.08
CA LYS A 419 -5.06 25.30 7.02
C LYS A 419 -5.38 24.31 5.90
N GLY A 420 -6.55 23.67 5.91
CA GLY A 420 -6.97 22.70 4.90
C GLY A 420 -6.25 21.34 5.00
N ARG A 421 -5.71 20.99 6.18
CA ARG A 421 -5.06 19.70 6.40
C ARG A 421 -6.08 18.72 6.95
N TYR A 422 -6.11 17.53 6.36
CA TYR A 422 -7.03 16.45 6.74
C TYR A 422 -6.41 15.50 7.75
N TYR A 423 -7.25 15.00 8.66
CA TYR A 423 -6.91 14.06 9.73
C TYR A 423 -7.88 12.89 9.66
N ILE A 424 -7.40 11.73 9.24
CA ILE A 424 -8.22 10.52 9.19
C ILE A 424 -8.33 9.94 10.60
N LYS A 425 -9.56 9.64 11.03
CA LYS A 425 -9.88 9.14 12.37
C LYS A 425 -10.12 7.63 12.40
N GLY A 426 -10.78 7.09 11.40
CA GLY A 426 -11.09 5.68 11.27
C GLY A 426 -12.05 5.43 10.12
N ARG A 427 -12.55 4.20 10.03
CA ARG A 427 -13.57 3.81 9.05
C ARG A 427 -14.95 3.83 9.64
N MET A 428 -15.95 4.29 8.88
CA MET A 428 -17.35 4.25 9.30
C MET A 428 -17.80 2.84 9.68
N GLY A 429 -17.39 1.83 8.92
CA GLY A 429 -17.74 0.43 9.16
C GLY A 429 -17.03 -0.23 10.36
N THR A 430 -16.05 0.43 10.98
CA THR A 430 -15.34 -0.07 12.18
C THR A 430 -15.64 0.73 13.43
N VAL A 431 -16.41 1.82 13.32
CA VAL A 431 -16.83 2.63 14.47
C VAL A 431 -17.69 1.78 15.38
N ILE A 432 -17.34 1.73 16.65
CA ILE A 432 -18.13 1.11 17.71
C ILE A 432 -19.03 2.19 18.31
N ILE A 433 -20.32 1.91 18.37
CA ILE A 433 -21.26 2.80 19.07
C ILE A 433 -21.26 2.40 20.54
N GLY A 434 -20.83 3.31 21.39
CA GLY A 434 -20.83 3.14 22.84
C GLY A 434 -22.24 3.15 23.45
N ALA A 435 -22.34 2.78 24.71
CA ALA A 435 -23.63 2.64 25.43
C ALA A 435 -24.42 3.96 25.51
N SER A 436 -23.74 5.11 25.48
CA SER A 436 -24.37 6.44 25.51
C SER A 436 -24.50 7.08 24.11
N GLY A 437 -24.28 6.29 23.02
CA GLY A 437 -24.38 6.75 21.65
C GLY A 437 -23.10 7.45 21.12
N GLU A 438 -22.01 7.42 21.85
CA GLU A 438 -20.73 7.97 21.44
C GLU A 438 -20.03 7.09 20.40
N ASN A 439 -19.30 7.73 19.48
CA ASN A 439 -18.47 7.04 18.50
C ASN A 439 -17.10 6.71 19.11
N ILE A 440 -16.78 5.43 19.14
CA ILE A 440 -15.47 4.91 19.57
C ILE A 440 -14.72 4.41 18.33
N TYR A 441 -13.46 4.84 18.20
CA TYR A 441 -12.61 4.51 17.09
C TYR A 441 -11.57 3.46 17.50
N PRO A 442 -11.76 2.17 17.18
CA PRO A 442 -10.87 1.10 17.60
C PRO A 442 -9.41 1.34 17.22
N GLU A 443 -9.19 1.91 16.03
CA GLU A 443 -7.85 2.18 15.51
C GLU A 443 -7.06 3.21 16.35
N GLU A 444 -7.75 4.13 17.02
CA GLU A 444 -7.10 5.07 17.95
C GLU A 444 -6.63 4.36 19.22
N ILE A 445 -7.43 3.43 19.73
CA ILE A 445 -7.09 2.62 20.92
C ILE A 445 -5.96 1.65 20.59
N GLU A 446 -6.06 0.96 19.44
CA GLU A 446 -5.03 0.05 18.92
C GLU A 446 -3.69 0.74 18.73
N SER A 447 -3.69 1.99 18.26
CA SER A 447 -2.48 2.79 18.15
C SER A 447 -1.80 2.99 19.50
N VAL A 448 -2.56 3.18 20.59
CA VAL A 448 -2.02 3.28 21.95
C VAL A 448 -1.48 1.95 22.44
N ILE A 449 -2.22 0.86 22.19
CA ILE A 449 -1.80 -0.50 22.61
C ILE A 449 -0.52 -0.90 21.88
N ASN A 450 -0.45 -0.70 20.57
CA ASN A 450 0.71 -1.06 19.73
C ASN A 450 1.98 -0.24 20.06
N ASN A 451 1.87 0.84 20.85
CA ASN A 451 2.99 1.60 21.38
C ASN A 451 3.56 1.02 22.67
N ILE A 452 2.95 0.00 23.24
CA ILE A 452 3.51 -0.73 24.37
C ILE A 452 4.60 -1.67 23.86
N GLU A 453 5.81 -1.58 24.42
CA GLU A 453 7.01 -2.29 23.93
C GLU A 453 6.84 -3.80 23.84
N SER A 454 6.09 -4.40 24.76
CA SER A 454 5.79 -5.84 24.77
C SER A 454 4.80 -6.29 23.71
N VAL A 455 4.07 -5.38 23.06
CA VAL A 455 2.99 -5.68 22.11
C VAL A 455 3.51 -5.71 20.68
N ASN A 456 3.20 -6.78 19.95
CA ASN A 456 3.46 -6.91 18.52
C ASN A 456 2.33 -6.31 17.69
N GLU A 457 1.08 -6.71 18.00
CA GLU A 457 -0.13 -6.22 17.30
C GLU A 457 -1.36 -6.34 18.19
N SER A 458 -2.35 -5.52 17.93
CA SER A 458 -3.61 -5.54 18.68
C SER A 458 -4.82 -5.32 17.79
N LEU A 459 -5.98 -5.73 18.30
CA LEU A 459 -7.28 -5.54 17.70
C LEU A 459 -8.29 -5.22 18.80
N VAL A 460 -9.02 -4.12 18.68
CA VAL A 460 -10.09 -3.76 19.61
C VAL A 460 -11.44 -4.10 19.02
N VAL A 461 -12.22 -4.88 19.76
CA VAL A 461 -13.56 -5.33 19.37
C VAL A 461 -14.57 -5.02 20.47
N GLN A 462 -15.85 -4.98 20.11
CA GLN A 462 -16.94 -4.90 21.10
C GLN A 462 -17.51 -6.31 21.35
N ARG A 463 -17.58 -6.71 22.61
CA ARG A 463 -18.22 -7.96 23.04
C ARG A 463 -19.16 -7.69 24.19
N ALA A 464 -20.42 -8.09 24.03
CA ALA A 464 -21.49 -7.84 25.04
C ALA A 464 -21.52 -6.39 25.56
N GLY A 465 -21.31 -5.42 24.68
CA GLY A 465 -21.29 -3.99 25.03
C GLY A 465 -19.96 -3.47 25.57
N ASN A 466 -18.99 -4.35 25.87
CA ASN A 466 -17.68 -4.01 26.42
C ASN A 466 -16.61 -3.91 25.33
N LEU A 467 -15.65 -2.99 25.51
CA LEU A 467 -14.46 -2.91 24.65
C LEU A 467 -13.41 -3.92 25.13
N VAL A 468 -13.05 -4.82 24.25
CA VAL A 468 -12.06 -5.88 24.50
C VAL A 468 -10.87 -5.67 23.58
N ALA A 469 -9.67 -5.60 24.15
CA ALA A 469 -8.43 -5.57 23.40
C ALA A 469 -7.88 -6.99 23.23
N LEU A 470 -7.82 -7.47 22.00
CA LEU A 470 -7.11 -8.70 21.65
C LEU A 470 -5.65 -8.31 21.38
N VAL A 471 -4.69 -8.97 22.03
CA VAL A 471 -3.27 -8.58 21.97
C VAL A 471 -2.40 -9.77 21.64
N VAL A 472 -1.53 -9.60 20.65
CA VAL A 472 -0.41 -10.50 20.35
C VAL A 472 0.87 -9.87 20.90
N PHE A 473 1.60 -10.57 21.73
CA PHE A 473 2.87 -10.10 22.26
C PHE A 473 4.03 -10.33 21.29
N ASN A 474 5.12 -9.59 21.47
CA ASN A 474 6.39 -9.88 20.81
C ASN A 474 6.92 -11.24 21.23
N GLU A 475 7.74 -11.86 20.36
CA GLU A 475 8.43 -13.10 20.66
C GLU A 475 9.22 -12.95 21.98
N ASN A 476 9.21 -13.99 22.80
CA ASN A 476 9.88 -14.06 24.11
C ASN A 476 9.33 -13.16 25.24
N VAL A 477 8.21 -12.46 25.05
CA VAL A 477 7.55 -11.71 26.14
C VAL A 477 6.75 -12.65 27.04
N ILE A 478 6.16 -13.68 26.47
CA ILE A 478 5.44 -14.74 27.19
C ILE A 478 6.22 -16.04 27.01
N ASP A 479 6.61 -16.63 28.11
CA ASP A 479 7.16 -18.00 28.11
C ASP A 479 6.01 -19.01 28.14
N TRP A 480 5.61 -19.48 26.96
CA TRP A 480 4.53 -20.45 26.80
C TRP A 480 4.86 -21.84 27.35
N ASN A 481 6.11 -22.08 27.74
CA ASN A 481 6.60 -23.34 28.32
C ASN A 481 6.91 -23.19 29.80
N LEU A 482 6.50 -22.10 30.46
CA LEU A 482 6.75 -21.86 31.86
C LEU A 482 6.15 -22.99 32.72
N GLU A 483 6.97 -23.71 33.46
CA GLU A 483 6.53 -24.76 34.36
C GLU A 483 5.84 -24.16 35.60
N GLY A 484 4.64 -24.62 35.89
CA GLY A 484 3.80 -24.18 37.01
C GLY A 484 2.63 -23.32 36.55
N GLU A 485 1.46 -23.95 36.46
CA GLU A 485 0.21 -23.34 35.94
C GLU A 485 -0.13 -22.02 36.66
N ASP A 486 0.03 -21.97 37.98
CA ASP A 486 -0.25 -20.79 38.81
C ASP A 486 0.69 -19.60 38.49
N LYS A 487 1.99 -19.88 38.26
CA LYS A 487 2.97 -18.82 37.91
C LYS A 487 2.73 -18.26 36.54
N PHE A 488 2.40 -19.12 35.58
CA PHE A 488 2.07 -18.71 34.22
C PHE A 488 0.83 -17.85 34.18
N ILE A 489 -0.23 -18.25 34.88
CA ILE A 489 -1.48 -17.47 34.96
C ILE A 489 -1.24 -16.11 35.60
N THR A 490 -0.46 -16.05 36.69
CA THR A 490 -0.13 -14.82 37.39
C THR A 490 0.65 -13.85 36.48
N ASP A 491 1.67 -14.33 35.75
CA ASP A 491 2.43 -13.49 34.78
C ASP A 491 1.55 -12.93 33.67
N LEU A 492 0.62 -13.76 33.14
CA LEU A 492 -0.33 -13.31 32.12
C LEU A 492 -1.27 -12.23 32.65
N GLU A 493 -1.83 -12.40 33.85
CA GLU A 493 -2.74 -11.44 34.45
C GLU A 493 -2.06 -10.11 34.80
N GLU A 494 -0.80 -10.15 35.27
CA GLU A 494 0.01 -8.95 35.47
C GLU A 494 0.23 -8.18 34.17
N LYS A 495 0.57 -8.88 33.07
CA LYS A 495 0.75 -8.25 31.75
C LYS A 495 -0.56 -7.66 31.22
N LYS A 496 -1.69 -8.38 31.32
CA LYS A 496 -3.03 -7.85 30.95
C LYS A 496 -3.36 -6.59 31.72
N LYS A 497 -3.16 -6.61 33.06
CA LYS A 497 -3.42 -5.48 33.93
C LYS A 497 -2.56 -4.26 33.57
N ALA A 498 -1.27 -4.46 33.33
CA ALA A 498 -0.35 -3.39 32.93
C ALA A 498 -0.79 -2.73 31.61
N ILE A 499 -1.23 -3.52 30.62
CA ILE A 499 -1.76 -2.98 29.35
C ILE A 499 -3.06 -2.20 29.62
N LEU A 500 -4.00 -2.77 30.37
CA LEU A 500 -5.29 -2.15 30.70
C LEU A 500 -5.09 -0.78 31.37
N GLU A 501 -4.25 -0.70 32.38
CA GLU A 501 -3.95 0.52 33.11
C GLU A 501 -3.31 1.57 32.20
N LYS A 502 -2.28 1.19 31.44
CA LYS A 502 -1.55 2.09 30.56
C LYS A 502 -2.41 2.65 29.44
N VAL A 503 -3.23 1.80 28.82
CA VAL A 503 -4.16 2.23 27.75
C VAL A 503 -5.23 3.14 28.32
N ASN A 504 -5.88 2.75 29.41
CA ASN A 504 -6.97 3.51 30.03
C ASN A 504 -6.54 4.85 30.62
N ALA A 505 -5.24 5.02 30.93
CA ALA A 505 -4.65 6.31 31.30
C ALA A 505 -4.41 7.23 30.09
N SER A 506 -4.33 6.67 28.88
CA SER A 506 -3.94 7.40 27.65
C SER A 506 -5.10 7.72 26.72
N VAL A 507 -6.23 7.02 26.87
CA VAL A 507 -7.42 7.21 26.03
C VAL A 507 -8.50 8.06 26.74
N ASN A 508 -9.46 8.61 25.98
CA ASN A 508 -10.58 9.32 26.58
C ASN A 508 -11.51 8.35 27.36
N LYS A 509 -12.41 8.91 28.19
CA LYS A 509 -13.28 8.13 29.09
C LYS A 509 -14.16 7.10 28.39
N PHE A 510 -14.57 7.37 27.14
CA PHE A 510 -15.46 6.49 26.37
C PHE A 510 -14.69 5.40 25.60
N SER A 511 -13.41 5.62 25.38
CA SER A 511 -12.50 4.68 24.68
C SER A 511 -11.75 3.76 25.64
N LYS A 512 -12.09 3.74 26.92
CA LYS A 512 -11.48 2.85 27.90
C LYS A 512 -11.85 1.40 27.60
N ILE A 513 -10.85 0.53 27.52
CA ILE A 513 -11.05 -0.91 27.36
C ILE A 513 -11.45 -1.54 28.68
N ASN A 514 -12.31 -2.55 28.62
CA ASN A 514 -12.81 -3.28 29.79
C ASN A 514 -11.94 -4.47 30.14
N SER A 515 -11.34 -5.12 29.12
CA SER A 515 -10.50 -6.29 29.31
C SER A 515 -9.46 -6.43 28.19
N VAL A 516 -8.44 -7.22 28.49
CA VAL A 516 -7.40 -7.61 27.53
C VAL A 516 -7.42 -9.13 27.39
N GLU A 517 -7.51 -9.62 26.16
CA GLU A 517 -7.39 -11.04 25.83
C GLU A 517 -6.09 -11.27 25.04
N ILE A 518 -5.33 -12.28 25.43
CA ILE A 518 -4.07 -12.61 24.76
C ILE A 518 -4.35 -13.59 23.63
N GLN A 519 -3.85 -13.25 22.44
CA GLN A 519 -3.86 -14.13 21.29
C GLN A 519 -2.49 -14.80 21.17
N LYS A 520 -2.46 -16.14 21.15
CA LYS A 520 -1.24 -16.91 20.98
C LYS A 520 -0.70 -16.79 19.56
N GLU A 521 -1.59 -16.88 18.59
CA GLU A 521 -1.26 -16.81 17.16
C GLU A 521 -1.44 -15.39 16.62
N PRO A 522 -0.62 -14.98 15.64
CA PRO A 522 -0.80 -13.72 14.92
C PRO A 522 -2.18 -13.61 14.29
N PHE A 523 -2.70 -12.41 14.18
CA PHE A 523 -3.99 -12.19 13.50
C PHE A 523 -3.94 -12.58 12.03
N ILE A 524 -5.04 -13.18 11.53
CA ILE A 524 -5.23 -13.47 10.12
C ILE A 524 -5.34 -12.14 9.36
N LYS A 525 -4.50 -11.98 8.35
CA LYS A 525 -4.40 -10.73 7.57
C LYS A 525 -4.83 -10.94 6.12
N THR A 526 -5.18 -9.84 5.49
CA THR A 526 -5.36 -9.77 4.04
C THR A 526 -3.99 -9.80 3.34
N ALA A 527 -3.98 -9.99 2.02
CA ALA A 527 -2.77 -9.88 1.20
C ALA A 527 -2.07 -8.49 1.29
N THR A 528 -2.78 -7.47 1.80
CA THR A 528 -2.25 -6.13 2.09
C THR A 528 -1.83 -5.94 3.55
N HIS A 529 -1.65 -7.04 4.30
CA HIS A 529 -1.27 -7.07 5.72
C HIS A 529 -2.23 -6.36 6.69
N LYS A 530 -3.51 -6.17 6.32
CA LYS A 530 -4.55 -5.65 7.21
C LYS A 530 -5.25 -6.80 7.94
N ILE A 531 -5.50 -6.65 9.25
CA ILE A 531 -6.20 -7.66 10.05
C ILE A 531 -7.62 -7.86 9.51
N LYS A 532 -8.04 -9.11 9.30
CA LYS A 532 -9.42 -9.48 8.92
C LYS A 532 -10.32 -9.39 10.17
N ARG A 533 -10.69 -8.17 10.59
CA ARG A 533 -11.45 -7.88 11.82
C ARG A 533 -12.69 -8.75 12.00
N PHE A 534 -13.46 -8.95 10.92
CA PHE A 534 -14.72 -9.72 10.93
C PHE A 534 -14.57 -11.15 11.46
N LEU A 535 -13.35 -11.73 11.44
CA LEU A 535 -13.08 -13.05 11.99
C LEU A 535 -13.04 -13.06 13.53
N TYR A 536 -12.87 -11.89 14.15
CA TYR A 536 -12.66 -11.74 15.59
C TYR A 536 -13.85 -11.07 16.28
N GLU A 537 -14.73 -10.41 15.55
CA GLU A 537 -15.95 -9.77 16.06
C GLU A 537 -17.03 -10.79 16.46
N LYS A 538 -17.08 -11.96 15.78
CA LYS A 538 -18.17 -12.97 15.93
C LYS A 538 -17.89 -14.12 16.92
N LYS A 539 -16.89 -14.04 17.79
CA LYS A 539 -16.69 -15.11 18.82
C LYS A 539 -17.67 -14.94 20.01
N GLN A 540 -18.96 -15.13 19.77
CA GLN A 540 -19.95 -15.16 20.86
C GLN A 540 -21.07 -16.20 20.74
N ILE A 541 -21.04 -17.21 19.88
CA ILE A 541 -22.13 -18.22 19.88
C ILE A 541 -21.57 -19.64 19.71
N GLU A 542 -20.52 -20.03 20.41
CA GLU A 542 -20.23 -21.45 20.55
C GLU A 542 -19.43 -21.68 21.84
N LYS A 543 -20.12 -21.66 22.97
CA LYS A 543 -19.90 -22.41 24.22
C LYS A 543 -20.97 -22.00 25.21
N ALA A 544 -22.14 -22.58 25.13
CA ALA A 544 -23.05 -22.83 26.22
C ALA A 544 -23.36 -24.35 26.21
#